data_33859e3e214469cfbb247933f86dff0e
#
_entry.id   33859e3e214469cfbb247933f86dff0e
#
_cell.length_a   1.000
_cell.length_b   1.000
_cell.length_c   1.000
_cell.angle_alpha   90.00
_cell.angle_beta   90.00
_cell.angle_gamma   90.00
#
_symmetry.space_group_name_H-M   'P 1'
#
loop_
_entity.id
_entity.type
_entity.pdbx_description
1 polymer ?
#
loop_
_entity_poly.entity_id
_entity_poly.type
_entity_poly.pdbx_seq_one_letter_code
_entity_poly.pdbx_strand_id
1 'polypeptide(L)'
;MTFETTEPVPVTGFSGVRAGNFSLLRTVSRILRIEGLLPFTGCAILLGLVVTLREVGLNGADWGLFLVGVIAAVLVHVDAHLWNDIMDLEVDRREKSSETGRNRPLVLGWATVGEYRVLSAIITFLAVVLAADLTMQRPFIPFLFVIGFFFDYGYNHPRFALAYGRFTEWYIFPWLVVGVTVTLVYAATGIFSLLALILSLLHGLTVTCFVVSMMRRDVNSDRLGGKNTSSVQHPEVPHSTIYGIVTLLTAVLMLYPLALVLGNMGLAYFLILVTALIAGINTVHGARIDQLCTRALFSVFPDFEMRANRIMLQQVGASLVHALAVTVVLVAFGG
;
A
#
# COMPACT_ATOMS: atom_id res chain seq x y z
N MET A 1 29.48 22.75 10.37
CA MET A 1 29.30 22.68 8.92
C MET A 1 28.21 23.67 8.56
N THR A 2 28.58 24.79 7.97
CA THR A 2 27.68 25.85 7.54
C THR A 2 27.08 25.43 6.21
N PHE A 3 25.76 25.28 6.17
CA PHE A 3 25.02 25.03 4.93
C PHE A 3 25.02 26.36 4.14
N GLU A 4 25.68 26.38 2.99
CA GLU A 4 25.50 27.43 2.00
C GLU A 4 24.05 27.39 1.51
N THR A 5 23.32 28.46 1.77
CA THR A 5 22.00 28.70 1.20
C THR A 5 22.17 29.02 -0.27
N THR A 6 22.01 28.01 -1.13
CA THR A 6 21.89 28.25 -2.58
C THR A 6 20.61 29.03 -2.86
N GLU A 7 20.75 30.19 -3.49
CA GLU A 7 19.62 31.03 -3.92
C GLU A 7 18.59 30.21 -4.73
N PRO A 8 17.29 30.49 -4.55
CA PRO A 8 16.27 29.80 -5.34
C PRO A 8 16.41 30.18 -6.81
N VAL A 9 16.63 29.17 -7.66
CA VAL A 9 16.63 29.34 -9.11
C VAL A 9 15.28 29.92 -9.53
N PRO A 10 15.24 31.08 -10.21
CA PRO A 10 13.99 31.68 -10.62
C PRO A 10 13.23 30.75 -11.56
N VAL A 11 12.00 30.41 -11.19
CA VAL A 11 11.06 29.63 -12.00
C VAL A 11 10.60 30.52 -13.16
N THR A 12 11.38 30.55 -14.24
CA THR A 12 10.96 31.19 -15.48
C THR A 12 9.91 30.33 -16.14
N GLY A 13 8.71 30.88 -16.24
CA GLY A 13 7.64 30.64 -17.17
C GLY A 13 7.43 29.25 -17.74
N PHE A 14 6.53 28.48 -17.15
CA PHE A 14 5.87 27.36 -17.84
C PHE A 14 4.83 27.88 -18.85
N SER A 15 5.28 28.59 -19.87
CA SER A 15 4.47 28.86 -21.06
C SER A 15 4.82 27.81 -22.12
N GLY A 16 4.07 26.71 -22.16
CA GLY A 16 4.23 25.76 -23.26
C GLY A 16 3.91 24.29 -23.01
N VAL A 17 3.29 23.91 -21.90
CA VAL A 17 2.68 22.57 -21.86
C VAL A 17 1.41 22.63 -22.72
N ARG A 18 1.53 22.21 -23.98
CA ARG A 18 0.36 21.93 -24.82
C ARG A 18 -0.55 21.02 -24.01
N ALA A 19 -1.79 21.44 -23.81
CA ALA A 19 -2.88 20.60 -23.32
C ALA A 19 -2.99 19.38 -24.25
N GLY A 20 -2.14 18.39 -24.04
CA GLY A 20 -2.29 17.08 -24.66
C GLY A 20 -3.66 16.57 -24.22
N ASN A 21 -4.42 15.97 -25.13
CA ASN A 21 -5.79 15.53 -24.96
C ASN A 21 -6.08 15.10 -23.52
N PHE A 22 -6.72 16.02 -22.77
CA PHE A 22 -7.13 15.81 -21.40
C PHE A 22 -8.19 14.71 -21.42
N SER A 23 -7.79 13.51 -21.05
CA SER A 23 -8.74 12.42 -20.85
C SER A 23 -9.07 12.34 -19.37
N LEU A 24 -10.31 12.68 -19.00
CA LEU A 24 -10.83 12.55 -17.64
C LEU A 24 -10.51 11.15 -17.08
N LEU A 25 -10.67 10.11 -17.90
CA LEU A 25 -10.38 8.73 -17.51
C LEU A 25 -8.92 8.53 -17.12
N ARG A 26 -7.97 9.12 -17.87
CA ARG A 26 -6.54 9.06 -17.52
C ARG A 26 -6.24 9.79 -16.21
N THR A 27 -6.84 10.95 -16.00
CA THR A 27 -6.65 11.71 -14.76
C THR A 27 -7.18 10.92 -13.57
N VAL A 28 -8.40 10.40 -13.66
CA VAL A 28 -9.01 9.57 -12.62
C VAL A 28 -8.18 8.32 -12.34
N SER A 29 -7.74 7.58 -13.37
CA SER A 29 -6.92 6.37 -13.15
C SER A 29 -5.57 6.68 -12.48
N ARG A 30 -4.98 7.85 -12.73
CA ARG A 30 -3.74 8.28 -12.09
C ARG A 30 -3.94 8.77 -10.65
N ILE A 31 -5.08 9.41 -10.36
CA ILE A 31 -5.45 9.78 -8.99
C ILE A 31 -5.75 8.52 -8.17
N LEU A 32 -6.48 7.56 -8.73
CA LEU A 32 -6.81 6.31 -8.06
C LEU A 32 -5.59 5.40 -7.84
N ARG A 33 -4.50 5.60 -8.59
CA ARG A 33 -3.32 4.74 -8.53
C ARG A 33 -3.68 3.25 -8.47
N ILE A 34 -4.36 2.76 -9.53
CA ILE A 34 -4.90 1.39 -9.61
C ILE A 34 -3.83 0.33 -9.27
N GLU A 35 -2.57 0.61 -9.61
CA GLU A 35 -1.41 -0.22 -9.27
C GLU A 35 -1.18 -0.39 -7.77
N GLY A 36 -1.60 0.58 -6.96
CA GLY A 36 -1.62 0.51 -5.50
C GLY A 36 -2.98 0.04 -4.95
N LEU A 37 -4.07 0.57 -5.53
CA LEU A 37 -5.43 0.26 -5.06
C LEU A 37 -5.72 -1.25 -5.09
N LEU A 38 -5.39 -1.94 -6.18
CA LEU A 38 -5.71 -3.36 -6.32
C LEU A 38 -4.96 -4.25 -5.30
N PRO A 39 -3.61 -4.20 -5.20
CA PRO A 39 -2.90 -5.12 -4.31
C PRO A 39 -3.12 -4.82 -2.81
N PHE A 40 -3.37 -3.56 -2.43
CA PHE A 40 -3.63 -3.19 -1.04
C PHE A 40 -5.13 -3.27 -0.72
N THR A 41 -5.87 -2.24 -1.08
CA THR A 41 -7.28 -2.09 -0.67
C THR A 41 -8.19 -3.10 -1.37
N GLY A 42 -7.99 -3.38 -2.66
CA GLY A 42 -8.79 -4.37 -3.40
C GLY A 42 -8.65 -5.77 -2.82
N CYS A 43 -7.42 -6.22 -2.53
CA CYS A 43 -7.19 -7.52 -1.90
C CYS A 43 -7.67 -7.56 -0.44
N ALA A 44 -7.54 -6.45 0.31
CA ALA A 44 -8.09 -6.36 1.67
C ALA A 44 -9.62 -6.49 1.67
N ILE A 45 -10.31 -5.89 0.69
CA ILE A 45 -11.76 -6.04 0.50
C ILE A 45 -12.10 -7.49 0.17
N LEU A 46 -11.37 -8.13 -0.73
CA LEU A 46 -11.60 -9.52 -1.11
C LEU A 46 -11.41 -10.46 0.08
N LEU A 47 -10.35 -10.28 0.88
CA LEU A 47 -10.14 -11.04 2.10
C LEU A 47 -11.24 -10.78 3.14
N GLY A 48 -11.66 -9.51 3.31
CA GLY A 48 -12.78 -9.15 4.18
C GLY A 48 -14.07 -9.86 3.79
N LEU A 49 -14.39 -9.88 2.48
CA LEU A 49 -15.55 -10.58 1.94
C LEU A 49 -15.51 -12.08 2.27
N VAL A 50 -14.40 -12.74 1.96
CA VAL A 50 -14.27 -14.20 2.13
C VAL A 50 -14.29 -14.61 3.60
N VAL A 51 -13.63 -13.82 4.47
CA VAL A 51 -13.66 -14.07 5.92
C VAL A 51 -15.07 -13.84 6.47
N THR A 52 -15.76 -12.78 6.04
CA THR A 52 -17.17 -12.54 6.43
C THR A 52 -18.05 -13.73 6.08
N LEU A 53 -17.95 -14.23 4.83
CA LEU A 53 -18.69 -15.42 4.39
C LEU A 53 -18.36 -16.65 5.24
N ARG A 54 -17.12 -16.81 5.62
CA ARG A 54 -16.65 -17.93 6.46
C ARG A 54 -17.18 -17.86 7.88
N GLU A 55 -17.17 -16.66 8.50
CA GLU A 55 -17.54 -16.47 9.90
C GLU A 55 -19.04 -16.60 10.13
N VAL A 56 -19.88 -16.04 9.27
CA VAL A 56 -21.32 -15.91 9.48
C VAL A 56 -22.19 -16.38 8.31
N GLY A 57 -21.59 -16.79 7.22
CA GLY A 57 -22.31 -17.15 6.00
C GLY A 57 -22.97 -15.97 5.29
N LEU A 58 -23.63 -16.25 4.17
CA LEU A 58 -24.25 -15.22 3.33
C LEU A 58 -25.38 -14.48 4.06
N ASN A 59 -26.18 -15.19 4.83
CA ASN A 59 -27.39 -14.67 5.50
C ASN A 59 -27.09 -14.04 6.88
N GLY A 60 -25.92 -14.29 7.47
CA GLY A 60 -25.54 -13.76 8.76
C GLY A 60 -24.81 -12.42 8.72
N ALA A 61 -24.45 -11.96 7.51
CA ALA A 61 -23.70 -10.71 7.31
C ALA A 61 -24.63 -9.54 6.99
N ASP A 62 -24.28 -8.37 7.52
CA ASP A 62 -24.85 -7.10 7.08
C ASP A 62 -24.05 -6.55 5.87
N TRP A 63 -24.52 -6.89 4.69
CA TRP A 63 -23.88 -6.47 3.43
C TRP A 63 -24.00 -4.98 3.16
N GLY A 64 -25.00 -4.30 3.76
CA GLY A 64 -25.14 -2.86 3.69
C GLY A 64 -23.97 -2.18 4.40
N LEU A 65 -23.69 -2.58 5.63
CA LEU A 65 -22.56 -2.07 6.40
C LEU A 65 -21.20 -2.47 5.80
N PHE A 66 -21.10 -3.68 5.22
CA PHE A 66 -19.91 -4.08 4.47
C PHE A 66 -19.63 -3.13 3.32
N LEU A 67 -20.65 -2.83 2.49
CA LEU A 67 -20.53 -1.93 1.34
C LEU A 67 -20.17 -0.50 1.75
N VAL A 68 -20.79 0.03 2.81
CA VAL A 68 -20.44 1.35 3.38
C VAL A 68 -18.97 1.37 3.79
N GLY A 69 -18.49 0.32 4.45
CA GLY A 69 -17.09 0.15 4.81
C GLY A 69 -16.16 0.10 3.60
N VAL A 70 -16.55 -0.60 2.52
CA VAL A 70 -15.78 -0.66 1.26
C VAL A 70 -15.63 0.74 0.65
N ILE A 71 -16.73 1.50 0.58
CA ILE A 71 -16.70 2.86 0.03
C ILE A 71 -15.78 3.74 0.89
N ALA A 72 -15.90 3.67 2.22
CA ALA A 72 -15.04 4.43 3.12
C ALA A 72 -13.54 4.06 2.95
N ALA A 73 -13.22 2.77 2.83
CA ALA A 73 -11.84 2.31 2.62
C ALA A 73 -11.24 2.80 1.29
N VAL A 74 -12.03 2.80 0.21
CA VAL A 74 -11.60 3.34 -1.09
C VAL A 74 -11.37 4.85 -1.00
N LEU A 75 -12.26 5.59 -0.32
CA LEU A 75 -12.10 7.03 -0.14
C LEU A 75 -10.82 7.36 0.64
N VAL A 76 -10.56 6.68 1.75
CA VAL A 76 -9.32 6.84 2.54
C VAL A 76 -8.08 6.52 1.69
N HIS A 77 -8.12 5.44 0.90
CA HIS A 77 -7.01 5.10 0.00
C HIS A 77 -6.72 6.21 -1.02
N VAL A 78 -7.77 6.80 -1.61
CA VAL A 78 -7.61 7.92 -2.56
C VAL A 78 -7.05 9.15 -1.86
N ASP A 79 -7.53 9.47 -0.65
CA ASP A 79 -7.05 10.60 0.14
C ASP A 79 -5.56 10.48 0.47
N ALA A 80 -5.11 9.29 0.90
CA ALA A 80 -3.71 8.98 1.13
C ALA A 80 -2.83 9.34 -0.08
N HIS A 81 -3.29 9.01 -1.28
CA HIS A 81 -2.54 9.29 -2.50
C HIS A 81 -2.55 10.77 -2.89
N LEU A 82 -3.65 11.49 -2.65
CA LEU A 82 -3.68 12.93 -2.86
C LEU A 82 -2.67 13.66 -1.97
N TRP A 83 -2.61 13.30 -0.69
CA TRP A 83 -1.63 13.85 0.24
C TRP A 83 -0.19 13.46 -0.11
N ASN A 84 0.04 12.21 -0.51
CA ASN A 84 1.36 11.77 -0.95
C ASN A 84 1.85 12.57 -2.17
N ASP A 85 0.97 12.83 -3.16
CA ASP A 85 1.32 13.63 -4.33
C ASP A 85 1.63 15.09 -3.97
N ILE A 86 0.91 15.67 -2.98
CA ILE A 86 1.20 17.02 -2.49
C ILE A 86 2.57 17.07 -1.81
N MET A 87 2.86 16.09 -0.96
CA MET A 87 4.09 16.03 -0.17
C MET A 87 5.33 15.78 -1.03
N ASP A 88 5.19 14.89 -1.99
CA ASP A 88 6.31 14.48 -2.85
C ASP A 88 6.47 15.41 -4.08
N LEU A 89 5.63 16.44 -4.27
CA LEU A 89 5.59 17.25 -5.49
C LEU A 89 6.96 17.82 -5.90
N GLU A 90 7.73 18.34 -4.95
CA GLU A 90 9.05 18.92 -5.25
C GLU A 90 10.09 17.83 -5.58
N VAL A 91 9.98 16.67 -4.93
CA VAL A 91 10.82 15.49 -5.20
C VAL A 91 10.52 14.98 -6.60
N ASP A 92 9.24 14.76 -6.90
CA ASP A 92 8.77 14.25 -8.19
C ASP A 92 9.10 15.18 -9.37
N ARG A 93 9.07 16.49 -9.15
CA ARG A 93 9.49 17.47 -10.17
C ARG A 93 10.98 17.42 -10.50
N ARG A 94 11.81 17.11 -9.49
CA ARG A 94 13.27 17.01 -9.66
C ARG A 94 13.68 15.68 -10.27
N GLU A 95 12.86 14.66 -10.08
CA GLU A 95 13.11 13.32 -10.55
C GLU A 95 12.83 13.21 -12.06
N LYS A 96 13.86 13.47 -12.88
CA LYS A 96 13.76 13.35 -14.34
C LYS A 96 13.73 11.91 -14.83
N SER A 97 14.03 10.94 -13.98
CA SER A 97 14.28 9.55 -14.35
C SER A 97 13.07 8.62 -14.07
N SER A 98 12.23 8.91 -13.10
CA SER A 98 11.11 8.02 -12.74
C SER A 98 9.89 8.27 -13.63
N GLU A 99 9.45 7.24 -14.36
CA GLU A 99 8.19 7.30 -15.12
C GLU A 99 6.98 7.52 -14.19
N THR A 100 7.03 7.03 -12.97
CA THR A 100 5.97 7.16 -11.98
C THR A 100 5.80 8.60 -11.49
N GLY A 101 6.87 9.28 -11.10
CA GLY A 101 6.82 10.68 -10.66
C GLY A 101 6.39 11.63 -11.77
N ARG A 102 6.94 11.47 -12.99
CA ARG A 102 6.59 12.31 -14.16
C ARG A 102 5.13 12.23 -14.59
N ASN A 103 4.46 11.14 -14.26
CA ASN A 103 3.09 10.89 -14.71
C ASN A 103 2.02 11.33 -13.72
N ARG A 104 2.39 11.98 -12.60
CA ARG A 104 1.44 12.49 -11.61
C ARG A 104 0.73 13.74 -12.10
N PRO A 105 -0.57 13.88 -11.88
CA PRO A 105 -1.35 15.02 -12.37
C PRO A 105 -0.81 16.37 -11.88
N LEU A 106 -0.31 16.46 -10.63
CA LEU A 106 0.31 17.68 -10.10
C LEU A 106 1.62 18.03 -10.82
N VAL A 107 2.47 17.04 -11.13
CA VAL A 107 3.74 17.23 -11.85
C VAL A 107 3.48 17.64 -13.29
N LEU A 108 2.45 17.07 -13.91
CA LEU A 108 2.04 17.37 -15.28
C LEU A 108 1.29 18.71 -15.42
N GLY A 109 0.95 19.36 -14.29
CA GLY A 109 0.16 20.59 -14.29
C GLY A 109 -1.31 20.38 -14.70
N TRP A 110 -1.83 19.14 -14.62
CA TRP A 110 -3.23 18.84 -14.90
C TRP A 110 -4.14 19.19 -13.75
N ALA A 111 -3.59 19.34 -12.56
CA ALA A 111 -4.26 19.80 -11.36
C ALA A 111 -3.32 20.67 -10.53
N THR A 112 -3.89 21.49 -9.67
CA THR A 112 -3.19 22.35 -8.73
C THR A 112 -3.21 21.74 -7.33
N VAL A 113 -2.27 22.13 -6.47
CA VAL A 113 -2.28 21.77 -5.04
C VAL A 113 -3.57 22.23 -4.35
N GLY A 114 -4.12 23.38 -4.76
CA GLY A 114 -5.41 23.87 -4.23
C GLY A 114 -6.56 22.92 -4.54
N GLU A 115 -6.67 22.46 -5.78
CA GLU A 115 -7.70 21.51 -6.20
C GLU A 115 -7.54 20.16 -5.47
N TYR A 116 -6.32 19.66 -5.29
CA TYR A 116 -6.06 18.43 -4.52
C TYR A 116 -6.47 18.57 -3.06
N ARG A 117 -6.20 19.72 -2.41
CA ARG A 117 -6.63 19.98 -1.02
C ARG A 117 -8.15 20.03 -0.90
N VAL A 118 -8.84 20.68 -1.85
CA VAL A 118 -10.31 20.70 -1.86
C VAL A 118 -10.88 19.31 -2.07
N LEU A 119 -10.35 18.55 -3.01
CA LEU A 119 -10.79 17.18 -3.26
C LEU A 119 -10.55 16.29 -2.03
N SER A 120 -9.38 16.37 -1.41
CA SER A 120 -9.07 15.68 -0.15
C SER A 120 -10.05 16.05 0.97
N ALA A 121 -10.34 17.34 1.17
CA ALA A 121 -11.30 17.76 2.17
C ALA A 121 -12.70 17.18 1.95
N ILE A 122 -13.16 17.11 0.69
CA ILE A 122 -14.45 16.49 0.33
C ILE A 122 -14.41 14.99 0.63
N ILE A 123 -13.35 14.29 0.21
CA ILE A 123 -13.18 12.84 0.43
C ILE A 123 -13.14 12.52 1.92
N THR A 124 -12.31 13.24 2.68
CA THR A 124 -12.24 13.08 4.15
C THR A 124 -13.59 13.32 4.81
N PHE A 125 -14.32 14.38 4.42
CA PHE A 125 -15.67 14.65 4.93
C PHE A 125 -16.62 13.47 4.65
N LEU A 126 -16.65 12.96 3.43
CA LEU A 126 -17.48 11.81 3.08
C LEU A 126 -17.07 10.54 3.86
N ALA A 127 -15.79 10.29 4.01
CA ALA A 127 -15.28 9.15 4.80
C ALA A 127 -15.71 9.25 6.28
N VAL A 128 -15.66 10.46 6.86
CA VAL A 128 -16.14 10.72 8.24
C VAL A 128 -17.64 10.50 8.37
N VAL A 129 -18.45 10.95 7.40
CA VAL A 129 -19.90 10.72 7.39
C VAL A 129 -20.21 9.22 7.34
N LEU A 130 -19.54 8.46 6.47
CA LEU A 130 -19.71 7.01 6.39
C LEU A 130 -19.23 6.29 7.68
N ALA A 131 -18.14 6.74 8.28
CA ALA A 131 -17.66 6.20 9.56
C ALA A 131 -18.64 6.51 10.70
N ALA A 132 -19.29 7.68 10.69
CA ALA A 132 -20.32 8.02 11.67
C ALA A 132 -21.56 7.12 11.52
N ASP A 133 -22.01 6.86 10.29
CA ASP A 133 -23.11 5.91 10.02
C ASP A 133 -22.78 4.50 10.53
N LEU A 134 -21.59 3.98 10.18
CA LEU A 134 -21.11 2.70 10.70
C LEU A 134 -21.04 2.67 12.23
N THR A 135 -20.67 3.77 12.87
CA THR A 135 -20.56 3.89 14.35
C THR A 135 -21.88 3.69 15.05
N MET A 136 -22.98 4.15 14.46
CA MET A 136 -24.33 3.98 15.04
C MET A 136 -24.70 2.50 15.25
N GLN A 137 -24.11 1.61 14.47
CA GLN A 137 -24.41 0.19 14.51
C GLN A 137 -23.22 -0.66 15.00
N ARG A 138 -22.02 -0.11 14.99
CA ARG A 138 -20.76 -0.79 15.32
C ARG A 138 -19.89 0.09 16.23
N PRO A 139 -19.98 -0.02 17.55
CA PRO A 139 -19.41 0.93 18.51
C PRO A 139 -17.87 1.06 18.45
N PHE A 140 -17.14 0.06 17.94
CA PHE A 140 -15.68 0.12 17.82
C PHE A 140 -15.17 0.72 16.51
N ILE A 141 -16.04 1.07 15.56
CA ILE A 141 -15.64 1.74 14.30
C ILE A 141 -14.86 3.04 14.53
N PRO A 142 -15.23 3.93 15.49
CA PRO A 142 -14.44 5.14 15.73
C PRO A 142 -12.99 4.85 16.09
N PHE A 143 -12.74 3.81 16.87
CA PHE A 143 -11.39 3.42 17.26
C PHE A 143 -10.59 2.91 16.04
N LEU A 144 -11.18 2.04 15.23
CA LEU A 144 -10.55 1.53 14.00
C LEU A 144 -10.30 2.66 12.99
N PHE A 145 -11.27 3.59 12.86
CA PHE A 145 -11.15 4.75 11.97
C PHE A 145 -10.03 5.70 12.42
N VAL A 146 -9.94 5.99 13.73
CA VAL A 146 -8.87 6.85 14.27
C VAL A 146 -7.50 6.23 14.05
N ILE A 147 -7.35 4.92 14.24
CA ILE A 147 -6.09 4.22 13.95
C ILE A 147 -5.75 4.30 12.46
N GLY A 148 -6.71 3.99 11.58
CA GLY A 148 -6.51 4.06 10.14
C GLY A 148 -6.15 5.47 9.67
N PHE A 149 -6.89 6.48 10.15
CA PHE A 149 -6.63 7.88 9.86
C PHE A 149 -5.26 8.35 10.39
N PHE A 150 -4.87 7.89 11.58
CA PHE A 150 -3.54 8.20 12.12
C PHE A 150 -2.43 7.65 11.24
N PHE A 151 -2.55 6.42 10.74
CA PHE A 151 -1.55 5.87 9.83
C PHE A 151 -1.54 6.59 8.48
N ASP A 152 -2.71 6.86 7.89
CA ASP A 152 -2.82 7.56 6.62
C ASP A 152 -2.32 9.01 6.72
N TYR A 153 -2.93 9.79 7.60
CA TYR A 153 -2.55 11.18 7.81
C TYR A 153 -1.14 11.32 8.36
N GLY A 154 -0.75 10.51 9.34
CA GLY A 154 0.60 10.51 9.90
C GLY A 154 1.67 10.13 8.89
N TYR A 155 1.36 9.23 7.96
CA TYR A 155 2.28 8.86 6.88
C TYR A 155 2.59 10.05 5.98
N ASN A 156 1.58 10.79 5.56
CA ASN A 156 1.68 11.82 4.54
C ASN A 156 1.80 13.26 5.07
N HIS A 157 1.37 13.54 6.32
CA HIS A 157 1.30 14.93 6.80
C HIS A 157 2.68 15.48 7.22
N PRO A 158 3.03 16.75 6.84
CA PRO A 158 4.34 17.34 7.09
C PRO A 158 4.83 17.32 8.54
N ARG A 159 3.90 17.38 9.51
CA ARG A 159 4.27 17.37 10.94
C ARG A 159 4.75 16.02 11.45
N PHE A 160 4.21 14.94 10.90
CA PHE A 160 4.56 13.57 11.30
C PHE A 160 5.54 12.96 10.31
N ALA A 161 5.30 13.16 9.01
CA ALA A 161 6.15 12.77 7.88
C ALA A 161 6.70 11.34 8.03
N LEU A 162 5.83 10.38 8.44
CA LEU A 162 6.25 9.00 8.64
C LEU A 162 6.81 8.39 7.34
N ALA A 163 6.31 8.84 6.17
CA ALA A 163 6.86 8.45 4.87
C ALA A 163 8.34 8.78 4.70
N TYR A 164 8.83 9.76 5.47
CA TYR A 164 10.22 10.20 5.49
C TYR A 164 11.02 9.55 6.61
N GLY A 165 10.37 8.71 7.43
CA GLY A 165 10.93 8.07 8.61
C GLY A 165 11.71 6.79 8.29
N ARG A 166 12.54 6.38 9.27
CA ARG A 166 13.33 5.17 9.20
C ARG A 166 12.46 3.93 9.43
N PHE A 167 12.62 2.91 8.60
CA PHE A 167 11.90 1.63 8.66
C PHE A 167 10.37 1.72 8.56
N THR A 168 9.81 2.89 8.25
CA THR A 168 8.35 3.10 8.16
C THR A 168 7.72 2.16 7.14
N GLU A 169 8.39 1.93 6.02
CA GLU A 169 7.97 1.01 4.96
C GLU A 169 7.82 -0.44 5.44
N TRP A 170 8.50 -0.83 6.53
CA TRP A 170 8.49 -2.20 7.04
C TRP A 170 7.26 -2.54 7.88
N TYR A 171 6.68 -1.55 8.56
CA TYR A 171 5.58 -1.81 9.50
C TYR A 171 4.26 -1.14 9.14
N ILE A 172 4.24 0.02 8.46
CA ILE A 172 2.97 0.70 8.17
C ILE A 172 2.12 -0.08 7.18
N PHE A 173 2.70 -0.51 6.06
CA PHE A 173 1.93 -1.10 4.96
C PHE A 173 1.22 -2.40 5.32
N PRO A 174 1.81 -3.34 6.09
CA PRO A 174 1.05 -4.51 6.55
C PRO A 174 -0.18 -4.14 7.36
N TRP A 175 -0.06 -3.13 8.23
CA TRP A 175 -1.17 -2.69 9.07
C TRP A 175 -2.27 -1.95 8.32
N LEU A 176 -1.98 -1.32 7.18
CA LEU A 176 -3.01 -0.74 6.32
C LEU A 176 -3.96 -1.82 5.78
N VAL A 177 -3.41 -2.95 5.32
CA VAL A 177 -4.21 -4.10 4.85
C VAL A 177 -5.02 -4.69 5.99
N VAL A 178 -4.40 -4.88 7.17
CA VAL A 178 -5.09 -5.36 8.38
C VAL A 178 -6.23 -4.44 8.77
N GLY A 179 -5.99 -3.13 8.82
CA GLY A 179 -6.99 -2.13 9.18
C GLY A 179 -8.23 -2.21 8.30
N VAL A 180 -8.05 -2.25 6.99
CA VAL A 180 -9.17 -2.36 6.04
C VAL A 180 -9.92 -3.69 6.23
N THR A 181 -9.21 -4.83 6.21
CA THR A 181 -9.85 -6.15 6.29
C THR A 181 -10.62 -6.34 7.59
N VAL A 182 -9.99 -6.03 8.74
CA VAL A 182 -10.62 -6.19 10.06
C VAL A 182 -11.82 -5.25 10.20
N THR A 183 -11.73 -4.02 9.72
CA THR A 183 -12.85 -3.06 9.75
C THR A 183 -14.03 -3.57 8.93
N LEU A 184 -13.81 -4.10 7.73
CA LEU A 184 -14.86 -4.62 6.88
C LEU A 184 -15.56 -5.84 7.50
N VAL A 185 -14.79 -6.79 8.04
CA VAL A 185 -15.36 -7.97 8.73
C VAL A 185 -16.14 -7.52 9.96
N TYR A 186 -15.59 -6.62 10.76
CA TYR A 186 -16.31 -6.10 11.93
C TYR A 186 -17.57 -5.31 11.54
N ALA A 187 -17.53 -4.50 10.51
CA ALA A 187 -18.71 -3.80 10.00
C ALA A 187 -19.83 -4.77 9.60
N ALA A 188 -19.48 -5.82 8.86
CA ALA A 188 -20.46 -6.80 8.39
C ALA A 188 -21.01 -7.73 9.48
N THR A 189 -20.17 -8.12 10.45
CA THR A 189 -20.50 -9.19 11.39
C THR A 189 -20.69 -8.74 12.84
N GLY A 190 -20.13 -7.59 13.22
CA GLY A 190 -20.00 -7.17 14.62
C GLY A 190 -18.94 -7.95 15.42
N ILE A 191 -18.15 -8.81 14.77
CA ILE A 191 -17.17 -9.70 15.40
C ILE A 191 -15.76 -9.26 15.02
N PHE A 192 -14.85 -9.19 16.00
CA PHE A 192 -13.41 -9.08 15.75
C PHE A 192 -12.85 -10.45 15.40
N SER A 193 -12.65 -10.71 14.11
CA SER A 193 -12.18 -12.00 13.62
C SER A 193 -10.66 -12.11 13.70
N LEU A 194 -10.16 -13.10 14.46
CA LEU A 194 -8.74 -13.44 14.48
C LEU A 194 -8.29 -14.02 13.14
N LEU A 195 -9.18 -14.67 12.40
CA LEU A 195 -8.92 -15.13 11.04
C LEU A 195 -8.65 -13.96 10.09
N ALA A 196 -9.49 -12.90 10.17
CA ALA A 196 -9.27 -11.67 9.42
C ALA A 196 -7.89 -11.05 9.71
N LEU A 197 -7.54 -10.98 11.00
CA LEU A 197 -6.25 -10.44 11.44
C LEU A 197 -5.07 -11.22 10.86
N ILE A 198 -5.07 -12.56 11.00
CA ILE A 198 -3.96 -13.42 10.54
C ILE A 198 -3.82 -13.34 9.01
N LEU A 199 -4.90 -13.54 8.27
CA LEU A 199 -4.85 -13.58 6.79
C LEU A 199 -4.49 -12.23 6.20
N SER A 200 -5.03 -11.14 6.74
CA SER A 200 -4.69 -9.79 6.26
C SER A 200 -3.26 -9.39 6.62
N LEU A 201 -2.73 -9.82 7.77
CA LEU A 201 -1.32 -9.63 8.11
C LEU A 201 -0.41 -10.37 7.14
N LEU A 202 -0.68 -11.65 6.85
CA LEU A 202 0.08 -12.44 5.89
C LEU A 202 0.04 -11.80 4.49
N HIS A 203 -1.13 -11.35 4.04
CA HIS A 203 -1.24 -10.66 2.77
C HIS A 203 -0.53 -9.29 2.81
N GLY A 204 -0.70 -8.53 3.86
CA GLY A 204 -0.03 -7.24 4.06
C GLY A 204 1.49 -7.35 3.99
N LEU A 205 2.07 -8.40 4.58
CA LEU A 205 3.50 -8.68 4.47
C LEU A 205 3.91 -9.02 3.03
N THR A 206 3.12 -9.83 2.31
CA THR A 206 3.46 -10.18 0.92
C THR A 206 3.42 -8.98 -0.02
N VAL A 207 2.42 -8.10 0.11
CA VAL A 207 2.33 -6.90 -0.73
C VAL A 207 3.37 -5.85 -0.35
N THR A 208 3.77 -5.78 0.90
CA THR A 208 4.81 -4.84 1.35
C THR A 208 6.19 -5.17 0.75
N CYS A 209 6.45 -6.42 0.35
CA CYS A 209 7.65 -6.75 -0.43
C CYS A 209 7.80 -5.86 -1.67
N PHE A 210 6.71 -5.56 -2.35
CA PHE A 210 6.68 -4.62 -3.49
C PHE A 210 7.07 -3.21 -3.05
N VAL A 211 6.54 -2.71 -1.92
CA VAL A 211 6.84 -1.36 -1.41
C VAL A 211 8.31 -1.22 -1.03
N VAL A 212 8.87 -2.20 -0.32
CA VAL A 212 10.30 -2.20 0.04
C VAL A 212 11.18 -2.22 -1.21
N SER A 213 10.77 -2.96 -2.25
CA SER A 213 11.46 -2.97 -3.55
C SER A 213 11.36 -1.61 -4.25
N MET A 214 10.23 -0.91 -4.16
CA MET A 214 10.04 0.44 -4.66
C MET A 214 10.97 1.43 -3.96
N MET A 215 11.04 1.40 -2.63
CA MET A 215 11.95 2.24 -1.84
C MET A 215 13.43 1.97 -2.18
N ARG A 216 13.77 0.72 -2.50
CA ARG A 216 15.11 0.36 -2.98
C ARG A 216 15.43 0.94 -4.36
N ARG A 217 14.47 0.93 -5.28
CA ARG A 217 14.62 1.57 -6.60
C ARG A 217 14.84 3.06 -6.46
N ASP A 218 14.08 3.70 -5.57
CA ASP A 218 13.96 5.15 -5.48
C ASP A 218 14.99 5.79 -4.53
N VAL A 219 16.03 5.05 -4.06
CA VAL A 219 17.04 5.52 -3.09
C VAL A 219 17.66 6.86 -3.48
N ASN A 220 17.98 7.07 -4.76
CA ASN A 220 18.65 8.31 -5.19
C ASN A 220 17.69 9.51 -5.16
N SER A 221 16.47 9.34 -5.64
CA SER A 221 15.44 10.38 -5.60
C SER A 221 14.97 10.67 -4.18
N ASP A 222 14.75 9.64 -3.38
CA ASP A 222 14.39 9.77 -1.97
C ASP A 222 15.45 10.54 -1.18
N ARG A 223 16.74 10.25 -1.42
CA ARG A 223 17.85 10.99 -0.81
C ARG A 223 17.85 12.46 -1.20
N LEU A 224 17.67 12.76 -2.48
CA LEU A 224 17.57 14.14 -2.99
C LEU A 224 16.33 14.87 -2.44
N GLY A 225 15.26 14.13 -2.17
CA GLY A 225 14.03 14.62 -1.56
C GLY A 225 14.08 14.77 -0.04
N GLY A 226 15.21 14.42 0.60
CA GLY A 226 15.37 14.50 2.05
C GLY A 226 14.65 13.37 2.81
N LYS A 227 14.19 12.32 2.14
CA LYS A 227 13.65 11.13 2.81
C LYS A 227 14.77 10.37 3.51
N ASN A 228 14.44 9.78 4.64
CA ASN A 228 15.39 9.08 5.51
C ASN A 228 14.97 7.60 5.68
N THR A 229 14.47 7.00 4.61
CA THR A 229 14.05 5.59 4.58
C THR A 229 15.21 4.66 4.92
N SER A 230 14.92 3.43 5.33
CA SER A 230 15.98 2.45 5.62
C SER A 230 16.90 2.21 4.42
N SER A 231 16.35 2.23 3.22
CA SER A 231 17.10 2.08 1.97
C SER A 231 18.02 3.26 1.67
N VAL A 232 17.63 4.48 2.07
CA VAL A 232 18.48 5.68 1.92
C VAL A 232 19.61 5.69 2.93
N GLN A 233 19.34 5.28 4.18
CA GLN A 233 20.36 5.24 5.25
C GLN A 233 21.39 4.13 5.06
N HIS A 234 20.94 2.97 4.60
CA HIS A 234 21.74 1.77 4.45
C HIS A 234 21.61 1.18 3.04
N PRO A 235 22.07 1.89 2.01
CA PRO A 235 21.91 1.46 0.62
C PRO A 235 22.67 0.16 0.29
N GLU A 236 23.64 -0.22 1.11
CA GLU A 236 24.40 -1.49 1.01
C GLU A 236 23.62 -2.70 1.51
N VAL A 237 22.59 -2.48 2.36
CA VAL A 237 21.79 -3.58 2.94
C VAL A 237 20.77 -4.08 1.92
N PRO A 238 20.64 -5.40 1.72
CA PRO A 238 19.66 -5.98 0.79
C PRO A 238 18.24 -6.01 1.40
N HIS A 239 17.65 -4.84 1.60
CA HIS A 239 16.36 -4.66 2.29
C HIS A 239 15.23 -5.49 1.71
N SER A 240 15.13 -5.57 0.36
CA SER A 240 14.05 -6.31 -0.29
C SER A 240 14.17 -7.82 -0.06
N THR A 241 15.40 -8.35 -0.09
CA THR A 241 15.68 -9.75 0.22
C THR A 241 15.34 -10.08 1.67
N ILE A 242 15.84 -9.25 2.60
CA ILE A 242 15.61 -9.44 4.05
C ILE A 242 14.11 -9.41 4.34
N TYR A 243 13.38 -8.46 3.77
CA TYR A 243 11.94 -8.36 3.99
C TYR A 243 11.19 -9.60 3.48
N GLY A 244 11.56 -10.12 2.31
CA GLY A 244 11.00 -11.36 1.79
C GLY A 244 11.25 -12.56 2.71
N ILE A 245 12.45 -12.68 3.28
CA ILE A 245 12.78 -13.72 4.26
C ILE A 245 11.95 -13.55 5.55
N VAL A 246 11.83 -12.33 6.06
CA VAL A 246 10.98 -12.04 7.24
C VAL A 246 9.53 -12.44 6.98
N THR A 247 9.00 -12.13 5.79
CA THR A 247 7.66 -12.54 5.39
C THR A 247 7.50 -14.06 5.37
N LEU A 248 8.48 -14.78 4.81
CA LEU A 248 8.49 -16.24 4.77
C LEU A 248 8.51 -16.85 6.18
N LEU A 249 9.39 -16.36 7.05
CA LEU A 249 9.49 -16.85 8.43
C LEU A 249 8.20 -16.56 9.22
N THR A 250 7.62 -15.36 9.04
CA THR A 250 6.35 -15.01 9.69
C THR A 250 5.22 -15.92 9.21
N ALA A 251 5.17 -16.25 7.90
CA ALA A 251 4.18 -17.19 7.39
C ALA A 251 4.27 -18.55 8.10
N VAL A 252 5.47 -19.09 8.25
CA VAL A 252 5.68 -20.38 8.95
C VAL A 252 5.26 -20.28 10.43
N LEU A 253 5.59 -19.19 11.12
CA LEU A 253 5.21 -18.97 12.52
C LEU A 253 3.69 -18.86 12.72
N MET A 254 2.98 -18.38 11.69
CA MET A 254 1.50 -18.26 11.74
C MET A 254 0.77 -19.58 11.50
N LEU A 255 1.46 -20.70 11.21
CA LEU A 255 0.82 -21.98 10.96
C LEU A 255 -0.05 -22.44 12.14
N TYR A 256 0.54 -22.46 13.34
CA TYR A 256 -0.18 -22.94 14.52
C TYR A 256 -1.36 -22.03 14.92
N PRO A 257 -1.20 -20.70 15.04
CA PRO A 257 -2.34 -19.82 15.26
C PRO A 257 -3.44 -19.96 14.21
N LEU A 258 -3.08 -20.07 12.93
CA LEU A 258 -4.04 -20.23 11.85
C LEU A 258 -4.79 -21.57 11.95
N ALA A 259 -4.08 -22.66 12.29
CA ALA A 259 -4.69 -23.98 12.48
C ALA A 259 -5.69 -24.00 13.65
N LEU A 260 -5.38 -23.31 14.74
CA LEU A 260 -6.28 -23.17 15.87
C LEU A 260 -7.57 -22.44 15.50
N VAL A 261 -7.44 -21.33 14.75
CA VAL A 261 -8.59 -20.51 14.33
C VAL A 261 -9.47 -21.25 13.33
N LEU A 262 -8.85 -21.97 12.40
CA LEU A 262 -9.59 -22.72 11.38
C LEU A 262 -10.19 -24.03 11.91
N GLY A 263 -9.71 -24.55 13.04
CA GLY A 263 -10.04 -25.89 13.51
C GLY A 263 -9.60 -27.01 12.54
N ASN A 264 -8.76 -26.70 11.55
CA ASN A 264 -8.35 -27.59 10.48
C ASN A 264 -6.86 -27.39 10.15
N MET A 265 -6.04 -28.32 10.61
CA MET A 265 -4.58 -28.27 10.38
C MET A 265 -4.22 -28.42 8.90
N GLY A 266 -4.92 -29.28 8.16
CA GLY A 266 -4.64 -29.47 6.72
C GLY A 266 -4.90 -28.21 5.91
N LEU A 267 -6.00 -27.51 6.19
CA LEU A 267 -6.33 -26.24 5.56
C LEU A 267 -5.31 -25.16 5.92
N ALA A 268 -4.91 -25.09 7.20
CA ALA A 268 -3.86 -24.17 7.63
C ALA A 268 -2.52 -24.43 6.93
N TYR A 269 -2.08 -25.69 6.83
CA TYR A 269 -0.87 -26.06 6.08
C TYR A 269 -0.95 -25.59 4.64
N PHE A 270 -2.08 -25.79 3.97
CA PHE A 270 -2.21 -25.41 2.57
C PHE A 270 -2.14 -23.87 2.39
N LEU A 271 -2.82 -23.09 3.23
CA LEU A 271 -2.78 -21.63 3.22
C LEU A 271 -1.37 -21.09 3.49
N ILE A 272 -0.67 -21.68 4.46
CA ILE A 272 0.71 -21.29 4.78
C ILE A 272 1.66 -21.70 3.63
N LEU A 273 1.47 -22.85 3.02
CA LEU A 273 2.27 -23.27 1.85
C LEU A 273 2.12 -22.27 0.69
N VAL A 274 0.89 -21.85 0.38
CA VAL A 274 0.63 -20.81 -0.63
C VAL A 274 1.34 -19.51 -0.25
N THR A 275 1.20 -19.06 0.99
CA THR A 275 1.83 -17.82 1.46
C THR A 275 3.35 -17.93 1.41
N ALA A 276 3.93 -19.06 1.85
CA ALA A 276 5.36 -19.31 1.84
C ALA A 276 5.93 -19.36 0.41
N LEU A 277 5.20 -19.96 -0.53
CA LEU A 277 5.58 -19.97 -1.95
C LEU A 277 5.64 -18.54 -2.51
N ILE A 278 4.63 -17.74 -2.26
CA ILE A 278 4.58 -16.34 -2.72
C ILE A 278 5.68 -15.51 -2.04
N ALA A 279 5.89 -15.68 -0.73
CA ALA A 279 6.99 -15.02 -0.02
C ALA A 279 8.36 -15.43 -0.57
N GLY A 280 8.54 -16.70 -0.93
CA GLY A 280 9.75 -17.21 -1.60
C GLY A 280 9.98 -16.55 -2.97
N ILE A 281 8.94 -16.45 -3.78
CA ILE A 281 8.98 -15.75 -5.07
C ILE A 281 9.35 -14.27 -4.85
N ASN A 282 8.72 -13.59 -3.89
CA ASN A 282 9.02 -12.21 -3.56
C ASN A 282 10.46 -12.03 -3.03
N THR A 283 10.99 -12.99 -2.29
CA THR A 283 12.41 -13.00 -1.85
C THR A 283 13.35 -13.06 -3.04
N VAL A 284 13.10 -13.94 -4.01
CA VAL A 284 13.92 -14.02 -5.24
C VAL A 284 13.85 -12.74 -6.05
N HIS A 285 12.65 -12.14 -6.18
CA HIS A 285 12.48 -10.85 -6.84
C HIS A 285 13.20 -9.73 -6.07
N GLY A 286 13.09 -9.73 -4.74
CA GLY A 286 13.82 -8.81 -3.86
C GLY A 286 15.33 -8.88 -4.05
N ALA A 287 15.90 -10.10 -4.12
CA ALA A 287 17.33 -10.27 -4.37
C ALA A 287 17.77 -9.70 -5.73
N ARG A 288 16.93 -9.84 -6.75
CA ARG A 288 17.19 -9.23 -8.08
C ARG A 288 17.17 -7.70 -8.02
N ILE A 289 16.20 -7.10 -7.29
CA ILE A 289 16.14 -5.65 -7.09
C ILE A 289 17.37 -5.18 -6.33
N ASP A 290 17.73 -5.82 -5.21
CA ASP A 290 18.90 -5.45 -4.43
C ASP A 290 20.19 -5.51 -5.25
N GLN A 291 20.36 -6.53 -6.09
CA GLN A 291 21.51 -6.63 -7.02
C GLN A 291 21.51 -5.49 -8.06
N LEU A 292 20.36 -5.17 -8.64
CA LEU A 292 20.23 -4.07 -9.60
C LEU A 292 20.56 -2.73 -8.95
N CYS A 293 20.01 -2.45 -7.76
CA CYS A 293 20.26 -1.23 -7.01
C CYS A 293 21.73 -1.09 -6.61
N THR A 294 22.36 -2.16 -6.13
CA THR A 294 23.78 -2.15 -5.80
C THR A 294 24.65 -1.85 -7.03
N ARG A 295 24.34 -2.42 -8.19
CA ARG A 295 25.07 -2.09 -9.45
C ARG A 295 24.86 -0.63 -9.83
N ALA A 296 23.65 -0.10 -9.72
CA ALA A 296 23.32 1.28 -10.05
C ALA A 296 24.00 2.31 -9.15
N LEU A 297 24.40 1.94 -7.91
CA LEU A 297 25.18 2.82 -7.03
C LEU A 297 26.61 3.06 -7.53
N PHE A 298 27.19 2.12 -8.30
CA PHE A 298 28.59 2.15 -8.71
C PHE A 298 28.79 2.39 -10.20
N SER A 299 27.75 2.36 -11.01
CA SER A 299 27.83 2.56 -12.46
C SER A 299 26.54 3.13 -13.03
N VAL A 300 26.66 3.87 -14.15
CA VAL A 300 25.50 4.21 -14.98
C VAL A 300 24.96 2.91 -15.57
N PHE A 301 23.76 2.52 -15.17
CA PHE A 301 23.14 1.29 -15.62
C PHE A 301 21.96 1.62 -16.55
N PRO A 302 22.15 1.53 -17.89
CA PRO A 302 21.05 1.72 -18.84
C PRO A 302 19.92 0.73 -18.52
N ASP A 303 18.67 1.15 -18.70
CA ASP A 303 17.47 0.35 -18.46
C ASP A 303 17.23 -0.08 -17.00
N PHE A 304 17.93 0.51 -16.04
CA PHE A 304 17.74 0.19 -14.61
C PHE A 304 16.26 0.26 -14.19
N GLU A 305 15.61 1.38 -14.46
CA GLU A 305 14.22 1.60 -14.07
C GLU A 305 13.26 0.62 -14.75
N MET A 306 13.41 0.37 -16.04
CA MET A 306 12.56 -0.56 -16.76
C MET A 306 12.68 -1.98 -16.19
N ARG A 307 13.89 -2.43 -15.84
CA ARG A 307 14.12 -3.74 -15.22
C ARG A 307 13.57 -3.81 -13.81
N ALA A 308 13.81 -2.77 -12.99
CA ALA A 308 13.27 -2.67 -11.64
C ALA A 308 11.72 -2.68 -11.66
N ASN A 309 11.11 -1.87 -12.51
CA ASN A 309 9.66 -1.81 -12.66
C ASN A 309 9.07 -3.17 -13.07
N ARG A 310 9.72 -3.91 -13.99
CA ARG A 310 9.26 -5.25 -14.38
C ARG A 310 9.25 -6.21 -13.19
N ILE A 311 10.30 -6.22 -12.37
CA ILE A 311 10.37 -7.08 -11.18
C ILE A 311 9.29 -6.69 -10.16
N MET A 312 9.10 -5.40 -9.94
CA MET A 312 8.07 -4.90 -9.03
C MET A 312 6.65 -5.27 -9.48
N LEU A 313 6.35 -5.20 -10.78
CA LEU A 313 5.08 -5.67 -11.33
C LEU A 313 4.87 -7.18 -11.13
N GLN A 314 5.94 -7.98 -11.17
CA GLN A 314 5.87 -9.40 -10.83
C GLN A 314 5.55 -9.62 -9.35
N GLN A 315 6.09 -8.80 -8.44
CA GLN A 315 5.73 -8.86 -7.00
C GLN A 315 4.27 -8.45 -6.75
N VAL A 316 3.78 -7.42 -7.44
CA VAL A 316 2.34 -7.05 -7.41
C VAL A 316 1.49 -8.23 -7.89
N GLY A 317 1.84 -8.82 -9.04
CA GLY A 317 1.15 -10.00 -9.57
C GLY A 317 1.15 -11.17 -8.59
N ALA A 318 2.29 -11.46 -7.95
CA ALA A 318 2.40 -12.49 -6.93
C ALA A 318 1.49 -12.23 -5.73
N SER A 319 1.38 -10.97 -5.28
CA SER A 319 0.48 -10.58 -4.18
C SER A 319 -1.00 -10.72 -4.56
N LEU A 320 -1.38 -10.40 -5.80
CA LEU A 320 -2.75 -10.63 -6.30
C LEU A 320 -3.06 -12.13 -6.34
N VAL A 321 -2.13 -12.95 -6.84
CA VAL A 321 -2.27 -14.42 -6.85
C VAL A 321 -2.41 -14.96 -5.43
N HIS A 322 -1.66 -14.42 -4.44
CA HIS A 322 -1.81 -14.79 -3.04
C HIS A 322 -3.25 -14.57 -2.54
N ALA A 323 -3.79 -13.36 -2.70
CA ALA A 323 -5.15 -13.04 -2.24
C ALA A 323 -6.21 -13.93 -2.92
N LEU A 324 -6.09 -14.14 -4.23
CA LEU A 324 -7.00 -15.02 -4.99
C LEU A 324 -6.90 -16.47 -4.52
N ALA A 325 -5.69 -17.00 -4.33
CA ALA A 325 -5.48 -18.37 -3.88
C ALA A 325 -6.05 -18.59 -2.47
N VAL A 326 -5.80 -17.66 -1.53
CA VAL A 326 -6.40 -17.70 -0.19
C VAL A 326 -7.93 -17.69 -0.27
N THR A 327 -8.49 -16.83 -1.12
CA THR A 327 -9.94 -16.76 -1.36
C THR A 327 -10.51 -18.08 -1.87
N VAL A 328 -9.92 -18.63 -2.94
CA VAL A 328 -10.38 -19.90 -3.52
C VAL A 328 -10.33 -21.04 -2.51
N VAL A 329 -9.24 -21.11 -1.74
CA VAL A 329 -9.06 -22.14 -0.73
C VAL A 329 -10.11 -22.03 0.40
N LEU A 330 -10.36 -20.84 0.90
CA LEU A 330 -11.36 -20.63 1.94
C LEU A 330 -12.78 -20.90 1.45
N VAL A 331 -13.10 -20.58 0.20
CA VAL A 331 -14.42 -20.88 -0.38
C VAL A 331 -14.58 -22.37 -0.66
N ALA A 332 -13.55 -23.03 -1.20
CA ALA A 332 -13.65 -24.44 -1.60
C ALA A 332 -13.60 -25.43 -0.43
N PHE A 333 -12.85 -25.12 0.63
CA PHE A 333 -12.56 -26.03 1.72
C PHE A 333 -12.94 -25.47 3.09
N GLY A 334 -13.58 -24.31 3.12
CA GLY A 334 -13.92 -23.58 4.34
C GLY A 334 -15.32 -23.83 4.87
N GLY A 335 -16.10 -24.71 4.21
CA GLY A 335 -17.47 -25.09 4.59
C GLY A 335 -17.54 -26.05 5.77
#